data_38846c211fd68ef99451c47d9d3e41be
#
_entry.id   38846c211fd68ef99451c47d9d3e41be
#
_cell.length_a   1.000
_cell.length_b   1.000
_cell.length_c   1.000
_cell.angle_alpha   90.00
_cell.angle_beta   90.00
_cell.angle_gamma   90.00
#
_symmetry.space_group_name_H-M   'P 1'
#
loop_
_entity.id
_entity.type
_entity.pdbx_description
1 polymer ?
#
loop_
_entity_poly.entity_id
_entity_poly.type
_entity_poly.pdbx_seq_one_letter_code
_entity_poly.pdbx_strand_id
1 'polypeptide(L)'
;MISRRFYLVISLILAAAMVRLLPHAPNFAPVGAMGLFGAAYFRKSWALVLPFAALFLSDLVLNNTIYSAYFPTFTWISSPWMYLSFAAVVLVGLGWFSTGVSKWKVVGGAFSSSVVFFLVSNFGVFMESGMYPKTVAGLGMCYTAGLPFFTNTVVSDLLYSTILFGVYQFAARKMAVVTVR
;
A
#
# COMPACT_ATOMS: atom_id res chain seq x y z
N MET A 1 -7.11 15.17 23.21
CA MET A 1 -7.40 13.73 23.35
C MET A 1 -7.42 13.08 21.98
N ILE A 2 -6.71 11.98 21.79
CA ILE A 2 -6.70 11.20 20.55
C ILE A 2 -8.05 10.45 20.47
N SER A 3 -8.74 10.54 19.31
CA SER A 3 -10.08 10.00 19.16
C SER A 3 -10.07 8.45 19.03
N ARG A 4 -11.16 7.77 19.45
CA ARG A 4 -11.34 6.32 19.24
C ARG A 4 -11.21 5.93 17.77
N ARG A 5 -11.62 6.80 16.84
CA ARG A 5 -11.50 6.59 15.40
C ARG A 5 -10.03 6.55 14.94
N PHE A 6 -9.17 7.35 15.55
CA PHE A 6 -7.74 7.34 15.26
C PHE A 6 -7.11 5.99 15.60
N TYR A 7 -7.40 5.45 16.79
CA TYR A 7 -6.94 4.11 17.16
C TYR A 7 -7.47 3.01 16.24
N LEU A 8 -8.74 3.10 15.81
CA LEU A 8 -9.30 2.15 14.86
C LEU A 8 -8.55 2.17 13.53
N VAL A 9 -8.22 3.36 13.00
CA VAL A 9 -7.47 3.47 11.74
C VAL A 9 -6.08 2.87 11.88
N ILE A 10 -5.36 3.16 12.97
CA ILE A 10 -4.04 2.56 13.23
C ILE A 10 -4.14 1.03 13.34
N SER A 11 -5.11 0.52 14.12
CA SER A 11 -5.26 -0.94 14.29
C SER A 11 -5.53 -1.64 12.97
N LEU A 12 -6.31 -1.05 12.06
CA LEU A 12 -6.60 -1.62 10.74
C LEU A 12 -5.35 -1.59 9.84
N ILE A 13 -4.54 -0.54 9.89
CA ILE A 13 -3.28 -0.46 9.13
C ILE A 13 -2.27 -1.49 9.67
N LEU A 14 -2.15 -1.62 10.98
CA LEU A 14 -1.28 -2.63 11.58
C LEU A 14 -1.74 -4.06 11.25
N ALA A 15 -3.05 -4.32 11.29
CA ALA A 15 -3.60 -5.61 10.86
C ALA A 15 -3.28 -5.89 9.38
N ALA A 16 -3.41 -4.90 8.50
CA ALA A 16 -3.01 -5.06 7.10
C ALA A 16 -1.50 -5.32 6.94
N ALA A 17 -0.64 -4.62 7.72
CA ALA A 17 0.79 -4.88 7.73
C ALA A 17 1.13 -6.31 8.21
N MET A 18 0.38 -6.84 9.18
CA MET A 18 0.53 -8.23 9.65
C MET A 18 0.11 -9.24 8.58
N VAL A 19 -0.94 -8.96 7.79
CA VAL A 19 -1.37 -9.83 6.67
C VAL A 19 -0.25 -9.98 5.63
N ARG A 20 0.61 -8.98 5.43
CA ARG A 20 1.77 -9.07 4.53
C ARG A 20 2.78 -10.15 4.95
N LEU A 21 2.83 -10.52 6.22
CA LEU A 21 3.74 -11.55 6.73
C LEU A 21 3.25 -12.97 6.45
N LEU A 22 1.98 -13.12 6.03
CA LEU A 22 1.43 -14.41 5.65
C LEU A 22 1.87 -14.78 4.22
N PRO A 23 2.03 -16.07 3.89
CA PRO A 23 2.32 -16.49 2.53
C PRO A 23 1.24 -16.02 1.56
N HIS A 24 1.65 -15.35 0.48
CA HIS A 24 0.76 -14.85 -0.56
C HIS A 24 1.44 -14.86 -1.94
N ALA A 25 0.65 -14.78 -3.00
CA ALA A 25 1.19 -14.63 -4.36
C ALA A 25 2.02 -13.34 -4.49
N PRO A 26 3.04 -13.30 -5.37
CA PRO A 26 3.83 -12.10 -5.62
C PRO A 26 2.92 -10.89 -5.93
N ASN A 27 3.21 -9.76 -5.28
CA ASN A 27 2.45 -8.51 -5.36
C ASN A 27 0.97 -8.59 -4.90
N PHE A 28 0.54 -9.69 -4.29
CA PHE A 28 -0.79 -9.80 -3.68
C PHE A 28 -0.72 -9.42 -2.20
N ALA A 29 -0.52 -8.15 -1.91
CA ALA A 29 -0.35 -7.63 -0.56
C ALA A 29 -1.12 -6.31 -0.36
N PRO A 30 -1.58 -5.98 0.85
CA PRO A 30 -2.42 -4.81 1.13
C PRO A 30 -1.68 -3.47 1.10
N VAL A 31 -0.57 -3.35 0.36
CA VAL A 31 0.31 -2.16 0.39
C VAL A 31 -0.41 -0.92 -0.12
N GLY A 32 -0.99 -0.97 -1.31
CA GLY A 32 -1.73 0.17 -1.87
C GLY A 32 -2.96 0.52 -1.04
N ALA A 33 -3.69 -0.49 -0.57
CA ALA A 33 -4.85 -0.29 0.31
C ALA A 33 -4.49 0.40 1.63
N MET A 34 -3.34 0.07 2.25
CA MET A 34 -2.86 0.74 3.47
C MET A 34 -2.55 2.23 3.22
N GLY A 35 -1.89 2.54 2.11
CA GLY A 35 -1.58 3.91 1.71
C GLY A 35 -2.84 4.74 1.47
N LEU A 36 -3.78 4.20 0.69
CA LEU A 36 -5.08 4.81 0.43
C LEU A 36 -5.89 5.04 1.69
N PHE A 37 -5.97 4.02 2.56
CA PHE A 37 -6.72 4.08 3.79
C PHE A 37 -6.15 5.12 4.76
N GLY A 38 -4.82 5.20 4.88
CA GLY A 38 -4.13 6.24 5.62
C GLY A 38 -4.42 7.64 5.07
N ALA A 39 -4.37 7.81 3.74
CA ALA A 39 -4.68 9.07 3.07
C ALA A 39 -6.13 9.53 3.29
N ALA A 40 -7.08 8.58 3.39
CA ALA A 40 -8.49 8.88 3.58
C ALA A 40 -8.85 9.35 5.00
N TYR A 41 -8.15 8.84 6.03
CA TYR A 41 -8.61 9.00 7.41
C TYR A 41 -7.62 9.69 8.34
N PHE A 42 -6.36 9.87 7.94
CA PHE A 42 -5.40 10.67 8.69
C PHE A 42 -5.31 12.11 8.17
N ARG A 43 -4.91 13.04 9.03
CA ARG A 43 -4.47 14.39 8.61
C ARG A 43 -3.19 14.26 7.76
N LYS A 44 -2.97 15.22 6.86
CA LYS A 44 -1.90 15.18 5.84
C LYS A 44 -0.56 14.62 6.30
N SER A 45 -0.04 15.05 7.44
CA SER A 45 1.25 14.58 7.98
C SER A 45 1.20 13.11 8.41
N TRP A 46 0.15 12.70 9.12
CA TRP A 46 -0.01 11.34 9.61
C TRP A 46 -0.42 10.35 8.52
N ALA A 47 -1.03 10.85 7.43
CA ALA A 47 -1.40 10.05 6.27
C ALA A 47 -0.19 9.38 5.61
N LEU A 48 0.97 10.01 5.68
CA LEU A 48 2.23 9.46 5.19
C LEU A 48 2.96 8.67 6.27
N VAL A 49 3.18 9.28 7.43
CA VAL A 49 4.08 8.74 8.47
C VAL A 49 3.62 7.38 8.99
N LEU A 50 2.34 7.22 9.34
CA LEU A 50 1.86 5.98 9.97
C LEU A 50 1.82 4.78 9.02
N PRO A 51 1.28 4.90 7.79
CA PRO A 51 1.35 3.80 6.82
C PRO A 51 2.79 3.47 6.40
N PHE A 52 3.68 4.48 6.30
CA PHE A 52 5.10 4.25 6.04
C PHE A 52 5.79 3.49 7.16
N ALA A 53 5.54 3.85 8.40
CA ALA A 53 6.09 3.13 9.54
C ALA A 53 5.62 1.66 9.55
N ALA A 54 4.34 1.42 9.28
CA ALA A 54 3.79 0.06 9.19
C ALA A 54 4.40 -0.73 8.01
N LEU A 55 4.58 -0.10 6.85
CA LEU A 55 5.26 -0.67 5.69
C LEU A 55 6.71 -1.02 6.06
N PHE A 56 7.47 -0.06 6.61
CA PHE A 56 8.86 -0.24 6.98
C PHE A 56 9.06 -1.37 7.99
N LEU A 57 8.24 -1.40 9.05
CA LEU A 57 8.34 -2.46 10.06
C LEU A 57 8.02 -3.83 9.49
N SER A 58 7.00 -3.95 8.62
CA SER A 58 6.70 -5.23 7.97
C SER A 58 7.78 -5.64 6.96
N ASP A 59 8.37 -4.69 6.22
CA ASP A 59 9.49 -4.97 5.30
C ASP A 59 10.74 -5.43 6.08
N LEU A 60 11.02 -4.82 7.22
CA LEU A 60 12.13 -5.21 8.07
C LEU A 60 12.03 -6.68 8.49
N VAL A 61 10.83 -7.12 8.87
CA VAL A 61 10.57 -8.52 9.18
C VAL A 61 10.70 -9.39 7.92
N LEU A 62 10.02 -9.02 6.83
CA LEU A 62 10.02 -9.79 5.57
C LEU A 62 11.43 -10.00 5.01
N ASN A 63 12.21 -8.92 4.90
CA ASN A 63 13.54 -8.97 4.28
C ASN A 63 14.52 -9.85 5.09
N ASN A 64 14.41 -9.84 6.41
CA ASN A 64 15.37 -10.52 7.28
C ASN A 64 14.89 -11.90 7.78
N THR A 65 13.67 -12.33 7.41
CA THR A 65 13.12 -13.66 7.73
C THR A 65 12.66 -14.40 6.49
N ILE A 66 11.52 -14.01 5.90
CA ILE A 66 10.87 -14.73 4.80
C ILE A 66 11.68 -14.60 3.51
N TYR A 67 12.25 -13.44 3.22
CA TYR A 67 13.05 -13.15 2.03
C TYR A 67 14.57 -13.19 2.28
N SER A 68 15.02 -13.73 3.42
CA SER A 68 16.44 -13.80 3.78
C SER A 68 17.31 -14.52 2.75
N ALA A 69 16.73 -15.44 1.96
CA ALA A 69 17.44 -16.07 0.85
C ALA A 69 17.88 -15.09 -0.26
N TYR A 70 17.20 -13.96 -0.40
CA TYR A 70 17.54 -12.90 -1.36
C TYR A 70 18.43 -11.80 -0.76
N PHE A 71 18.56 -11.77 0.57
CA PHE A 71 19.31 -10.75 1.31
C PHE A 71 20.31 -11.43 2.25
N PRO A 72 21.57 -11.63 1.83
CA PRO A 72 22.56 -12.38 2.60
C PRO A 72 23.01 -11.66 3.88
N THR A 73 22.74 -10.36 4.00
CA THR A 73 23.03 -9.54 5.18
C THR A 73 21.78 -8.85 5.69
N PHE A 74 21.80 -8.37 6.93
CA PHE A 74 20.66 -7.63 7.50
C PHE A 74 20.29 -6.43 6.62
N THR A 75 19.05 -6.42 6.15
CA THR A 75 18.57 -5.45 5.15
C THR A 75 17.50 -4.56 5.73
N TRP A 76 17.83 -3.28 5.88
CA TRP A 76 16.91 -2.25 6.36
C TRP A 76 15.86 -1.86 5.31
N ILE A 77 16.30 -1.68 4.08
CA ILE A 77 15.49 -1.24 2.93
C ILE A 77 15.88 -2.09 1.72
N SER A 78 14.91 -2.80 1.14
CA SER A 78 15.13 -3.65 -0.03
C SER A 78 15.32 -2.83 -1.31
N SER A 79 14.51 -1.81 -1.52
CA SER A 79 14.62 -0.86 -2.64
C SER A 79 13.98 0.48 -2.28
N PRO A 80 14.65 1.61 -2.54
CA PRO A 80 14.08 2.95 -2.37
C PRO A 80 12.83 3.16 -3.25
N TRP A 81 12.77 2.51 -4.41
CA TRP A 81 11.66 2.61 -5.35
C TRP A 81 10.36 2.03 -4.79
N MET A 82 10.45 1.04 -3.92
CA MET A 82 9.28 0.52 -3.19
C MET A 82 8.64 1.61 -2.34
N TYR A 83 9.43 2.34 -1.59
CA TYR A 83 8.97 3.45 -0.73
C TYR A 83 8.49 4.65 -1.54
N LEU A 84 9.18 4.95 -2.66
CA LEU A 84 8.75 6.00 -3.58
C LEU A 84 7.39 5.65 -4.22
N SER A 85 7.20 4.41 -4.65
CA SER A 85 5.92 3.92 -5.15
C SER A 85 4.81 4.06 -4.12
N PHE A 86 5.10 3.71 -2.86
CA PHE A 86 4.15 3.83 -1.77
C PHE A 86 3.82 5.31 -1.45
N ALA A 87 4.81 6.20 -1.48
CA ALA A 87 4.57 7.64 -1.34
C ALA A 87 3.63 8.16 -2.43
N ALA A 88 3.87 7.76 -3.68
CA ALA A 88 3.01 8.11 -4.80
C ALA A 88 1.56 7.61 -4.62
N VAL A 89 1.37 6.38 -4.11
CA VAL A 89 0.05 5.84 -3.75
C VAL A 89 -0.65 6.71 -2.70
N VAL A 90 0.06 7.13 -1.65
CA VAL A 90 -0.52 8.02 -0.62
C VAL A 90 -0.94 9.36 -1.23
N LEU A 91 -0.12 9.94 -2.12
CA LEU A 91 -0.46 11.18 -2.82
C LEU A 91 -1.71 11.02 -3.71
N VAL A 92 -1.83 9.92 -4.43
CA VAL A 92 -3.05 9.55 -5.18
C VAL A 92 -4.25 9.50 -4.24
N GLY A 93 -4.12 8.84 -3.09
CA GLY A 93 -5.17 8.77 -2.07
C GLY A 93 -5.60 10.13 -1.53
N LEU A 94 -4.64 11.02 -1.23
CA LEU A 94 -4.92 12.39 -0.79
C LEU A 94 -5.72 13.17 -1.84
N GLY A 95 -5.44 12.97 -3.13
CA GLY A 95 -6.20 13.57 -4.23
C GLY A 95 -7.62 13.01 -4.29
N TRP A 96 -7.78 11.69 -4.36
CA TRP A 96 -9.09 11.03 -4.45
C TRP A 96 -10.02 11.34 -3.28
N PHE A 97 -9.49 11.42 -2.06
CA PHE A 97 -10.29 11.60 -0.84
C PHE A 97 -10.35 13.05 -0.36
N SER A 98 -9.83 14.01 -1.12
CA SER A 98 -9.85 15.45 -0.77
C SER A 98 -11.26 15.99 -0.49
N THR A 99 -12.27 15.47 -1.16
CA THR A 99 -13.68 15.85 -1.01
C THR A 99 -14.54 14.76 -0.34
N GLY A 100 -13.90 13.91 0.48
CA GLY A 100 -14.55 12.86 1.25
C GLY A 100 -14.50 11.48 0.58
N VAL A 101 -14.94 10.46 1.33
CA VAL A 101 -14.85 9.05 0.97
C VAL A 101 -16.20 8.56 0.43
N SER A 102 -16.20 7.91 -0.73
CA SER A 102 -17.33 7.18 -1.28
C SER A 102 -16.87 5.85 -1.89
N LYS A 103 -17.79 4.88 -2.06
CA LYS A 103 -17.46 3.57 -2.63
C LYS A 103 -16.77 3.65 -4.00
N TRP A 104 -17.23 4.56 -4.86
CA TRP A 104 -16.65 4.75 -6.19
C TRP A 104 -15.26 5.38 -6.15
N LYS A 105 -15.03 6.27 -5.19
CA LYS A 105 -13.69 6.84 -4.95
C LYS A 105 -12.73 5.80 -4.39
N VAL A 106 -13.20 4.86 -3.57
CA VAL A 106 -12.36 3.76 -3.07
C VAL A 106 -11.95 2.86 -4.23
N VAL A 107 -12.88 2.46 -5.10
CA VAL A 107 -12.58 1.64 -6.28
C VAL A 107 -11.63 2.37 -7.25
N GLY A 108 -11.96 3.63 -7.61
CA GLY A 108 -11.13 4.44 -8.51
C GLY A 108 -9.74 4.73 -7.92
N GLY A 109 -9.68 5.03 -6.63
CA GLY A 109 -8.43 5.23 -5.90
C GLY A 109 -7.58 3.97 -5.85
N ALA A 110 -8.17 2.80 -5.57
CA ALA A 110 -7.47 1.52 -5.57
C ALA A 110 -6.86 1.21 -6.94
N PHE A 111 -7.64 1.32 -8.00
CA PHE A 111 -7.15 1.09 -9.36
C PHE A 111 -6.05 2.09 -9.75
N SER A 112 -6.25 3.40 -9.49
CA SER A 112 -5.24 4.43 -9.78
C SER A 112 -3.94 4.19 -9.01
N SER A 113 -4.05 3.75 -7.74
CA SER A 113 -2.91 3.40 -6.90
C SER A 113 -2.13 2.22 -7.46
N SER A 114 -2.83 1.16 -7.89
CA SER A 114 -2.20 0.01 -8.52
C SER A 114 -1.44 0.40 -9.80
N VAL A 115 -2.01 1.28 -10.62
CA VAL A 115 -1.35 1.79 -11.84
C VAL A 115 -0.09 2.58 -11.47
N VAL A 116 -0.19 3.53 -10.54
CA VAL A 116 0.94 4.36 -10.12
C VAL A 116 2.04 3.51 -9.47
N PHE A 117 1.65 2.58 -8.59
CA PHE A 117 2.59 1.64 -7.99
C PHE A 117 3.32 0.82 -9.05
N PHE A 118 2.59 0.24 -10.00
CA PHE A 118 3.16 -0.52 -11.12
C PHE A 118 4.16 0.30 -11.93
N LEU A 119 3.81 1.54 -12.28
CA LEU A 119 4.67 2.39 -13.08
C LEU A 119 5.97 2.74 -12.34
N VAL A 120 5.87 3.17 -11.09
CA VAL A 120 7.05 3.61 -10.32
C VAL A 120 7.93 2.44 -9.90
N SER A 121 7.35 1.33 -9.44
CA SER A 121 8.12 0.17 -8.99
C SER A 121 8.84 -0.54 -10.14
N ASN A 122 8.20 -0.72 -11.29
CA ASN A 122 8.86 -1.33 -12.46
C ASN A 122 9.90 -0.39 -13.08
N PHE A 123 9.71 0.93 -13.03
CA PHE A 123 10.77 1.87 -13.39
C PHE A 123 11.98 1.68 -12.46
N GLY A 124 11.76 1.48 -11.17
CA GLY A 124 12.81 1.13 -10.22
C GLY A 124 13.54 -0.17 -10.59
N VAL A 125 12.81 -1.22 -10.91
CA VAL A 125 13.41 -2.48 -11.41
C VAL A 125 14.23 -2.23 -12.67
N PHE A 126 13.74 -1.47 -13.63
CA PHE A 126 14.49 -1.09 -14.82
C PHE A 126 15.79 -0.35 -14.46
N MET A 127 15.76 0.55 -13.48
CA MET A 127 16.93 1.35 -13.09
C MET A 127 17.97 0.55 -12.31
N GLU A 128 17.58 -0.36 -11.43
CA GLU A 128 18.45 -1.00 -10.45
C GLU A 128 18.89 -2.41 -10.83
N SER A 129 18.04 -3.22 -11.48
CA SER A 129 18.25 -4.65 -11.58
C SER A 129 19.35 -5.09 -12.57
N GLY A 130 19.71 -4.24 -13.52
CA GLY A 130 20.62 -4.65 -14.62
C GLY A 130 20.07 -5.70 -15.58
N MET A 131 18.87 -6.23 -15.36
CA MET A 131 18.23 -7.27 -16.19
C MET A 131 17.85 -6.80 -17.59
N TYR A 132 17.64 -5.50 -17.76
CA TYR A 132 17.16 -4.91 -19.00
C TYR A 132 18.15 -3.87 -19.54
N PRO A 133 18.43 -3.85 -20.86
CA PRO A 133 19.27 -2.82 -21.47
C PRO A 133 18.64 -1.43 -21.23
N LYS A 134 19.48 -0.42 -20.97
CA LYS A 134 19.02 0.96 -20.68
C LYS A 134 18.58 1.69 -21.95
N THR A 135 17.57 1.14 -22.63
CA THR A 135 16.96 1.64 -23.86
C THR A 135 15.43 1.70 -23.71
N VAL A 136 14.76 2.38 -24.61
CA VAL A 136 13.28 2.41 -24.66
C VAL A 136 12.69 1.00 -24.84
N ALA A 137 13.33 0.18 -25.68
CA ALA A 137 12.95 -1.22 -25.84
C ALA A 137 13.09 -2.02 -24.55
N GLY A 138 14.21 -1.86 -23.83
CA GLY A 138 14.44 -2.52 -22.54
C GLY A 138 13.44 -2.08 -21.46
N LEU A 139 13.05 -0.79 -21.45
CA LEU A 139 12.00 -0.30 -20.59
C LEU A 139 10.65 -0.98 -20.92
N GLY A 140 10.30 -1.08 -22.22
CA GLY A 140 9.11 -1.81 -22.64
C GLY A 140 9.11 -3.28 -22.22
N MET A 141 10.26 -3.96 -22.34
CA MET A 141 10.43 -5.34 -21.87
C MET A 141 10.20 -5.46 -20.35
N CYS A 142 10.74 -4.54 -19.56
CA CYS A 142 10.56 -4.53 -18.11
C CYS A 142 9.07 -4.40 -17.73
N TYR A 143 8.36 -3.45 -18.31
CA TYR A 143 6.93 -3.27 -18.04
C TYR A 143 6.09 -4.47 -18.50
N THR A 144 6.41 -5.04 -19.67
CA THR A 144 5.71 -6.23 -20.17
C THR A 144 5.89 -7.42 -19.24
N ALA A 145 7.11 -7.65 -18.74
CA ALA A 145 7.41 -8.70 -17.77
C ALA A 145 6.70 -8.46 -16.41
N GLY A 146 6.41 -7.20 -16.07
CA GLY A 146 5.68 -6.82 -14.87
C GLY A 146 4.16 -7.05 -14.91
N LEU A 147 3.55 -7.20 -16.09
CA LEU A 147 2.09 -7.29 -16.25
C LEU A 147 1.41 -8.41 -15.42
N PRO A 148 1.95 -9.63 -15.32
CA PRO A 148 1.36 -10.67 -14.47
C PRO A 148 1.26 -10.23 -13.00
N PHE A 149 2.26 -9.54 -12.49
CA PHE A 149 2.29 -9.01 -11.12
C PHE A 149 1.33 -7.83 -10.93
N PHE A 150 1.11 -7.03 -11.96
CA PHE A 150 0.15 -5.93 -11.95
C PHE A 150 -1.28 -6.43 -11.72
N THR A 151 -1.67 -7.55 -12.33
CA THR A 151 -2.98 -8.16 -12.09
C THR A 151 -3.18 -8.49 -10.61
N ASN A 152 -2.18 -9.11 -9.97
CA ASN A 152 -2.22 -9.41 -8.55
C ASN A 152 -2.33 -8.14 -7.70
N THR A 153 -1.60 -7.07 -8.06
CA THR A 153 -1.66 -5.77 -7.38
C THR A 153 -3.08 -5.18 -7.45
N VAL A 154 -3.70 -5.15 -8.64
CA VAL A 154 -5.06 -4.61 -8.83
C VAL A 154 -6.07 -5.39 -7.99
N VAL A 155 -6.03 -6.73 -8.07
CA VAL A 155 -6.98 -7.57 -7.32
C VAL A 155 -6.79 -7.39 -5.82
N SER A 156 -5.56 -7.36 -5.32
CA SER A 156 -5.27 -7.17 -3.91
C SER A 156 -5.69 -5.78 -3.41
N ASP A 157 -5.38 -4.72 -4.15
CA ASP A 157 -5.73 -3.35 -3.75
C ASP A 157 -7.24 -3.15 -3.71
N LEU A 158 -7.98 -3.70 -4.67
CA LEU A 158 -9.45 -3.67 -4.65
C LEU A 158 -10.02 -4.46 -3.47
N LEU A 159 -9.52 -5.68 -3.23
CA LEU A 159 -9.95 -6.54 -2.13
C LEU A 159 -9.68 -5.88 -0.78
N TYR A 160 -8.42 -5.54 -0.51
CA TYR A 160 -8.03 -5.00 0.80
C TYR A 160 -8.55 -3.59 1.04
N SER A 161 -8.70 -2.76 0.01
CA SER A 161 -9.40 -1.47 0.14
C SER A 161 -10.86 -1.69 0.53
N THR A 162 -11.56 -2.62 -0.11
CA THR A 162 -12.95 -2.95 0.23
C THR A 162 -13.06 -3.41 1.69
N ILE A 163 -12.14 -4.26 2.14
CA ILE A 163 -12.11 -4.75 3.53
C ILE A 163 -11.84 -3.60 4.51
N LEU A 164 -10.75 -2.85 4.32
CA LEU A 164 -10.34 -1.79 5.25
C LEU A 164 -11.40 -0.69 5.37
N PHE A 165 -11.88 -0.17 4.23
CA PHE A 165 -12.90 0.88 4.22
C PHE A 165 -14.25 0.37 4.72
N GLY A 166 -14.64 -0.86 4.38
CA GLY A 166 -15.86 -1.51 4.83
C GLY A 166 -15.88 -1.73 6.34
N VAL A 167 -14.83 -2.35 6.89
CA VAL A 167 -14.70 -2.59 8.33
C VAL A 167 -14.68 -1.28 9.11
N TYR A 168 -13.95 -0.29 8.63
CA TYR A 168 -13.91 1.02 9.26
C TYR A 168 -15.31 1.68 9.29
N GLN A 169 -16.02 1.71 8.18
CA GLN A 169 -17.35 2.31 8.10
C GLN A 169 -18.33 1.61 9.04
N PHE A 170 -18.31 0.28 9.09
CA PHE A 170 -19.15 -0.50 9.98
C PHE A 170 -18.86 -0.20 11.47
N ALA A 171 -17.59 -0.23 11.86
CA ALA A 171 -17.18 0.07 13.23
C ALA A 171 -17.46 1.52 13.63
N ALA A 172 -17.19 2.48 12.74
CA ALA A 172 -17.41 3.90 12.99
C ALA A 172 -18.91 4.24 13.20
N ARG A 173 -19.83 3.56 12.50
CA ARG A 173 -21.29 3.69 12.72
C ARG A 173 -21.67 3.23 14.12
N LYS A 174 -21.17 2.09 14.59
CA LYS A 174 -21.44 1.59 15.94
C LYS A 174 -20.90 2.53 17.03
N MET A 175 -19.71 3.12 16.81
CA MET A 175 -19.15 4.10 17.75
C MET A 175 -20.01 5.38 17.85
N ALA A 176 -20.61 5.84 16.77
CA ALA A 176 -21.49 7.02 16.77
C ALA A 176 -22.78 6.77 17.58
N VAL A 177 -23.35 5.56 17.52
CA VAL A 177 -24.55 5.18 18.27
C VAL A 177 -24.32 5.13 19.79
N VAL A 178 -23.12 4.72 20.23
CA VAL A 178 -22.77 4.65 21.66
C VAL A 178 -22.53 6.04 22.27
N THR A 179 -22.23 7.06 21.47
CA THR A 179 -21.94 8.43 21.97
C THR A 179 -23.21 9.26 22.17
N VAL A 180 -24.37 8.80 21.73
CA VAL A 180 -25.69 9.49 21.84
C VAL A 180 -26.53 8.97 23.02
N ARG A 181 -26.01 8.08 23.82
CA ARG A 181 -26.56 7.63 25.11
C ARG A 181 -25.69 8.18 26.23
#